data_c443e4d2c191a6897d59648ff9a1b5c0
#
_entry.id   c443e4d2c191a6897d59648ff9a1b5c0
#
_cell.length_a   1.000
_cell.length_b   1.000
_cell.length_c   1.000
_cell.angle_alpha   90.00
_cell.angle_beta   90.00
_cell.angle_gamma   90.00
#
_symmetry.space_group_name_H-M   'P 1'
#
loop_
_entity.id
_entity.type
_entity.pdbx_description
1 polymer ?
#
loop_
_entity_poly.entity_id
_entity_poly.type
_entity_poly.pdbx_seq_one_letter_code
_entity_poly.pdbx_strand_id
1 'polypeptide(L)'
;HSADPMAASAAAYALGRIGGREAAEALVAGLSVADEAVRASVGLGCIACAVDLAAAGDTRLAQRVVDAVRRPDLPSAVVGAATYRSILWRGDAGARLLVRHLYSNDPELSGMALQLIREMPGARVTAAVGNALNRIPSALQAPVIEALGHRGDAAALPAVSEAARSGAPEVRVVACRALAQIGDASAVDTLLAAAVSPDESVATAAANALAALQGDGIDATIAARLADADPAIRVVALRAAGQRRMAEAIPALIEAASAQGEVRHAAIRALGQTCGPDRLPDLVGILVGLSSDEEIGLAETALSDTASRIEDKQVVADALVAGLEPAATQPKAALLRLLRTAPVSSALNAVRASLGETAVQDTAYAALGEWPTPEAAPDLLALAKAGGEHRDLGLRGYIRLIGSNDLTPEQKMAMCNEAAALVANDGETDQLLGALATVPTVEALDMVMSHLDNPALSARVCWAAVTVAEPLEQSHPAQVVDALTRVLEVMDNPNMERRVRSSRDRAAEAAGQ
;
A
#
# COMPACT_ATOMS: atom_id res chain seq x y z
N HIS A 1 -60.69 -10.62 -22.06
CA HIS A 1 -60.79 -12.07 -21.88
C HIS A 1 -60.62 -12.76 -23.22
N SER A 2 -59.37 -12.97 -23.67
CA SER A 2 -59.07 -13.84 -24.82
C SER A 2 -58.98 -15.28 -24.36
N ALA A 3 -59.53 -16.23 -25.10
CA ALA A 3 -59.36 -17.66 -24.86
C ALA A 3 -57.98 -18.17 -25.28
N ASP A 4 -57.23 -17.33 -26.02
CA ASP A 4 -55.85 -17.59 -26.42
C ASP A 4 -54.84 -17.02 -25.39
N PRO A 5 -54.05 -17.85 -24.72
CA PRO A 5 -53.05 -17.42 -23.73
C PRO A 5 -51.99 -16.45 -24.29
N MET A 6 -51.60 -16.61 -25.56
CA MET A 6 -50.63 -15.71 -26.20
C MET A 6 -51.22 -14.31 -26.39
N ALA A 7 -52.46 -14.25 -26.90
CA ALA A 7 -53.16 -12.96 -27.05
C ALA A 7 -53.41 -12.28 -25.70
N ALA A 8 -53.75 -13.05 -24.64
CA ALA A 8 -53.95 -12.54 -23.30
C ALA A 8 -52.63 -11.97 -22.71
N SER A 9 -51.50 -12.66 -22.88
CA SER A 9 -50.18 -12.19 -22.43
C SER A 9 -49.73 -10.93 -23.19
N ALA A 10 -49.95 -10.88 -24.52
CA ALA A 10 -49.66 -9.69 -25.32
C ALA A 10 -50.52 -8.48 -24.90
N ALA A 11 -51.83 -8.72 -24.61
CA ALA A 11 -52.72 -7.67 -24.09
C ALA A 11 -52.27 -7.12 -22.72
N ALA A 12 -51.83 -8.03 -21.82
CA ALA A 12 -51.27 -7.61 -20.50
C ALA A 12 -50.03 -6.73 -20.65
N TYR A 13 -49.12 -7.11 -21.58
CA TYR A 13 -47.95 -6.31 -21.92
C TYR A 13 -48.34 -4.93 -22.48
N ALA A 14 -49.27 -4.91 -23.44
CA ALA A 14 -49.75 -3.67 -24.05
C ALA A 14 -50.39 -2.73 -23.05
N LEU A 15 -51.25 -3.26 -22.15
CA LEU A 15 -51.88 -2.48 -21.07
C LEU A 15 -50.82 -1.93 -20.08
N GLY A 16 -49.79 -2.73 -19.77
CA GLY A 16 -48.67 -2.27 -18.96
C GLY A 16 -47.95 -1.07 -19.58
N ARG A 17 -47.84 -1.03 -20.90
CA ARG A 17 -47.18 0.05 -21.66
C ARG A 17 -48.10 1.27 -21.90
N ILE A 18 -49.41 1.07 -21.97
CA ILE A 18 -50.39 2.15 -22.11
C ILE A 18 -50.43 2.95 -20.81
N GLY A 19 -50.38 2.28 -19.67
CA GLY A 19 -50.39 2.92 -18.38
C GLY A 19 -51.75 3.55 -17.99
N GLY A 20 -51.76 4.35 -16.95
CA GLY A 20 -52.94 5.02 -16.46
C GLY A 20 -53.88 4.19 -15.59
N ARG A 21 -54.92 4.83 -15.04
CA ARG A 21 -55.82 4.24 -14.04
C ARG A 21 -56.62 3.06 -14.60
N GLU A 22 -57.20 3.21 -15.77
CA GLU A 22 -58.03 2.17 -16.41
C GLU A 22 -57.24 0.91 -16.73
N ALA A 23 -56.03 1.08 -17.27
CA ALA A 23 -55.13 -0.05 -17.54
C ALA A 23 -54.73 -0.76 -16.23
N ALA A 24 -54.42 -0.01 -15.17
CA ALA A 24 -54.11 -0.56 -13.86
C ALA A 24 -55.25 -1.39 -13.26
N GLU A 25 -56.50 -0.89 -13.32
CA GLU A 25 -57.69 -1.61 -12.86
C GLU A 25 -57.96 -2.91 -13.64
N ALA A 26 -57.81 -2.83 -14.97
CA ALA A 26 -57.95 -4.01 -15.85
C ALA A 26 -56.86 -5.06 -15.57
N LEU A 27 -55.62 -4.65 -15.40
CA LEU A 27 -54.50 -5.54 -15.08
C LEU A 27 -54.65 -6.21 -13.71
N VAL A 28 -55.03 -5.46 -12.67
CA VAL A 28 -55.27 -6.01 -11.32
C VAL A 28 -56.41 -7.03 -11.34
N ALA A 29 -57.49 -6.74 -12.07
CA ALA A 29 -58.59 -7.72 -12.28
C ALA A 29 -58.09 -8.97 -13.02
N GLY A 30 -57.16 -8.86 -13.95
CA GLY A 30 -56.55 -9.92 -14.72
C GLY A 30 -55.68 -10.88 -13.87
N LEU A 31 -55.23 -10.49 -12.67
CA LEU A 31 -54.48 -11.38 -11.78
C LEU A 31 -55.26 -12.62 -11.27
N SER A 32 -56.56 -12.68 -11.45
CA SER A 32 -57.41 -13.82 -11.15
C SER A 32 -57.49 -14.89 -12.25
N VAL A 33 -56.81 -14.73 -13.36
CA VAL A 33 -56.79 -15.69 -14.47
C VAL A 33 -56.19 -17.03 -14.02
N ALA A 34 -56.79 -18.14 -14.45
CA ALA A 34 -56.39 -19.48 -14.05
C ALA A 34 -55.04 -19.92 -14.65
N ASP A 35 -54.77 -19.51 -15.90
CA ASP A 35 -53.50 -19.81 -16.58
C ASP A 35 -52.33 -19.09 -15.92
N GLU A 36 -51.34 -19.87 -15.45
CA GLU A 36 -50.20 -19.38 -14.69
C GLU A 36 -49.29 -18.49 -15.54
N ALA A 37 -49.05 -18.82 -16.81
CA ALA A 37 -48.18 -18.03 -17.69
C ALA A 37 -48.81 -16.68 -18.06
N VAL A 38 -50.14 -16.66 -18.27
CA VAL A 38 -50.89 -15.42 -18.49
C VAL A 38 -50.88 -14.59 -17.22
N ARG A 39 -51.09 -15.21 -16.04
CA ARG A 39 -51.07 -14.51 -14.77
C ARG A 39 -49.72 -13.89 -14.46
N ALA A 40 -48.61 -14.58 -14.78
CA ALA A 40 -47.25 -14.01 -14.69
C ALA A 40 -47.09 -12.79 -15.60
N SER A 41 -47.55 -12.86 -16.85
CA SER A 41 -47.53 -11.77 -17.82
C SER A 41 -48.35 -10.57 -17.34
N VAL A 42 -49.52 -10.80 -16.73
CA VAL A 42 -50.35 -9.76 -16.11
C VAL A 42 -49.61 -9.11 -14.92
N GLY A 43 -48.94 -9.91 -14.11
CA GLY A 43 -48.11 -9.39 -13.00
C GLY A 43 -47.00 -8.43 -13.48
N LEU A 44 -46.31 -8.80 -14.58
CA LEU A 44 -45.30 -7.91 -15.20
C LEU A 44 -45.94 -6.65 -15.77
N GLY A 45 -47.12 -6.76 -16.41
CA GLY A 45 -47.89 -5.62 -16.91
C GLY A 45 -48.30 -4.68 -15.78
N CYS A 46 -48.75 -5.23 -14.64
CA CYS A 46 -49.04 -4.43 -13.43
C CYS A 46 -47.82 -3.64 -12.95
N ILE A 47 -46.64 -4.27 -12.91
CA ILE A 47 -45.40 -3.60 -12.47
C ILE A 47 -45.04 -2.46 -13.43
N ALA A 48 -45.09 -2.69 -14.74
CA ALA A 48 -44.82 -1.67 -15.75
C ALA A 48 -45.79 -0.47 -15.62
N CYS A 49 -47.10 -0.75 -15.58
CA CYS A 49 -48.13 0.28 -15.38
C CYS A 49 -47.93 1.06 -14.08
N ALA A 50 -47.57 0.41 -13.00
CA ALA A 50 -47.29 1.06 -11.72
C ALA A 50 -46.07 1.99 -11.77
N VAL A 51 -45.02 1.64 -12.52
CA VAL A 51 -43.87 2.53 -12.76
C VAL A 51 -44.28 3.82 -13.44
N ASP A 52 -45.12 3.73 -14.50
CA ASP A 52 -45.61 4.91 -15.22
C ASP A 52 -46.54 5.77 -14.35
N LEU A 53 -47.40 5.13 -13.53
CA LEU A 53 -48.25 5.83 -12.57
C LEU A 53 -47.44 6.59 -11.52
N ALA A 54 -46.37 5.97 -11.01
CA ALA A 54 -45.49 6.61 -10.02
C ALA A 54 -44.74 7.80 -10.65
N ALA A 55 -44.28 7.65 -11.90
CA ALA A 55 -43.64 8.73 -12.66
C ALA A 55 -44.60 9.90 -12.95
N ALA A 56 -45.88 9.59 -13.16
CA ALA A 56 -46.94 10.59 -13.32
C ALA A 56 -47.43 11.23 -11.99
N GLY A 57 -46.87 10.81 -10.83
CA GLY A 57 -47.18 11.36 -9.51
C GLY A 57 -48.29 10.63 -8.73
N ASP A 58 -49.00 9.63 -9.33
CA ASP A 58 -50.00 8.81 -8.62
C ASP A 58 -49.38 7.64 -7.89
N THR A 59 -48.47 7.95 -6.97
CA THR A 59 -47.75 6.96 -6.16
C THR A 59 -48.67 6.06 -5.33
N ARG A 60 -49.84 6.60 -4.90
CA ARG A 60 -50.82 5.82 -4.13
C ARG A 60 -51.43 4.68 -4.94
N LEU A 61 -51.81 4.95 -6.19
CA LEU A 61 -52.35 3.95 -7.10
C LEU A 61 -51.25 2.95 -7.49
N ALA A 62 -50.05 3.43 -7.82
CA ALA A 62 -48.90 2.60 -8.12
C ALA A 62 -48.60 1.59 -6.98
N GLN A 63 -48.61 2.03 -5.72
CA GLN A 63 -48.44 1.15 -4.57
C GLN A 63 -49.52 0.07 -4.47
N ARG A 64 -50.80 0.44 -4.67
CA ARG A 64 -51.90 -0.55 -4.67
C ARG A 64 -51.74 -1.60 -5.74
N VAL A 65 -51.30 -1.21 -6.94
CA VAL A 65 -51.08 -2.12 -8.08
C VAL A 65 -49.96 -3.10 -7.76
N VAL A 66 -48.80 -2.64 -7.29
CA VAL A 66 -47.70 -3.56 -6.96
C VAL A 66 -48.01 -4.44 -5.74
N ASP A 67 -48.79 -3.95 -4.77
CA ASP A 67 -49.22 -4.76 -3.65
C ASP A 67 -50.17 -5.90 -4.06
N ALA A 68 -51.01 -5.69 -5.07
CA ALA A 68 -51.87 -6.73 -5.64
C ALA A 68 -51.06 -7.84 -6.33
N VAL A 69 -49.86 -7.57 -6.83
CA VAL A 69 -48.95 -8.55 -7.45
C VAL A 69 -48.18 -9.38 -6.42
N ARG A 70 -48.11 -8.95 -5.16
CA ARG A 70 -47.36 -9.65 -4.09
C ARG A 70 -48.12 -10.87 -3.54
N ARG A 71 -48.31 -11.84 -4.40
CA ARG A 71 -49.10 -13.06 -4.16
C ARG A 71 -48.22 -14.31 -4.30
N PRO A 72 -48.49 -15.37 -3.48
CA PRO A 72 -47.67 -16.59 -3.53
C PRO A 72 -47.90 -17.46 -4.78
N ASP A 73 -48.95 -17.20 -5.54
CA ASP A 73 -49.31 -17.90 -6.77
C ASP A 73 -48.74 -17.28 -8.03
N LEU A 74 -47.82 -16.31 -7.87
CA LEU A 74 -47.00 -15.72 -8.94
C LEU A 74 -45.53 -16.16 -8.83
N PRO A 75 -44.77 -16.20 -9.94
CA PRO A 75 -43.37 -16.52 -9.91
C PRO A 75 -42.58 -15.59 -8.97
N SER A 76 -41.60 -16.12 -8.22
CA SER A 76 -40.83 -15.38 -7.21
C SER A 76 -40.16 -14.12 -7.78
N ALA A 77 -39.68 -14.17 -9.02
CA ALA A 77 -39.10 -13.01 -9.70
C ALA A 77 -40.11 -11.86 -9.89
N VAL A 78 -41.37 -12.18 -10.22
CA VAL A 78 -42.45 -11.18 -10.37
C VAL A 78 -42.83 -10.59 -9.00
N VAL A 79 -42.98 -11.45 -8.00
CA VAL A 79 -43.24 -11.04 -6.63
C VAL A 79 -42.09 -10.20 -6.07
N GLY A 80 -40.86 -10.57 -6.33
CA GLY A 80 -39.65 -9.85 -5.96
C GLY A 80 -39.63 -8.43 -6.54
N ALA A 81 -39.87 -8.30 -7.85
CA ALA A 81 -39.90 -7.01 -8.53
C ALA A 81 -41.02 -6.09 -8.01
N ALA A 82 -42.21 -6.64 -7.73
CA ALA A 82 -43.31 -5.89 -7.13
C ALA A 82 -43.00 -5.47 -5.69
N THR A 83 -42.38 -6.36 -4.92
CA THR A 83 -41.98 -6.09 -3.52
C THR A 83 -40.91 -5.03 -3.45
N TYR A 84 -39.91 -5.07 -4.33
CA TYR A 84 -38.88 -4.03 -4.47
C TYR A 84 -39.52 -2.63 -4.64
N ARG A 85 -40.43 -2.47 -5.62
CA ARG A 85 -41.13 -1.20 -5.87
C ARG A 85 -42.01 -0.79 -4.69
N SER A 86 -42.71 -1.75 -4.09
CA SER A 86 -43.55 -1.53 -2.92
C SER A 86 -42.76 -0.99 -1.72
N ILE A 87 -41.56 -1.52 -1.48
CA ILE A 87 -40.68 -1.06 -0.40
C ILE A 87 -40.14 0.33 -0.71
N LEU A 88 -39.58 0.51 -1.92
CA LEU A 88 -38.92 1.75 -2.34
C LEU A 88 -39.87 2.95 -2.28
N TRP A 89 -41.09 2.79 -2.80
CA TRP A 89 -42.06 3.91 -2.84
C TRP A 89 -42.72 4.22 -1.48
N ARG A 90 -42.61 3.31 -0.49
CA ARG A 90 -43.04 3.60 0.87
C ARG A 90 -42.01 4.39 1.68
N GLY A 91 -40.80 4.55 1.19
CA GLY A 91 -39.73 5.21 1.93
C GLY A 91 -39.56 4.60 3.36
N ASP A 92 -39.50 5.41 4.38
CA ASP A 92 -39.33 4.95 5.78
C ASP A 92 -40.38 3.89 6.21
N ALA A 93 -41.61 3.99 5.75
CA ALA A 93 -42.65 2.99 6.06
C ALA A 93 -42.37 1.63 5.41
N GLY A 94 -41.55 1.58 4.35
CA GLY A 94 -41.09 0.37 3.70
C GLY A 94 -40.07 -0.42 4.52
N ALA A 95 -39.40 0.18 5.51
CA ALA A 95 -38.36 -0.44 6.32
C ALA A 95 -38.83 -1.75 7.03
N ARG A 96 -40.06 -1.77 7.51
CA ARG A 96 -40.64 -2.99 8.14
C ARG A 96 -40.77 -4.14 7.14
N LEU A 97 -41.14 -3.82 5.91
CA LEU A 97 -41.32 -4.81 4.86
C LEU A 97 -39.95 -5.30 4.38
N LEU A 98 -38.99 -4.40 4.22
CA LEU A 98 -37.58 -4.72 3.94
C LEU A 98 -37.02 -5.72 4.96
N VAL A 99 -37.12 -5.41 6.26
CA VAL A 99 -36.65 -6.26 7.34
C VAL A 99 -37.31 -7.63 7.31
N ARG A 100 -38.64 -7.73 7.00
CA ARG A 100 -39.34 -8.99 6.86
C ARG A 100 -38.69 -9.89 5.80
N HIS A 101 -38.23 -9.33 4.68
CA HIS A 101 -37.58 -10.08 3.59
C HIS A 101 -36.15 -10.50 3.91
N LEU A 102 -35.47 -9.86 4.86
CA LEU A 102 -34.21 -10.34 5.41
C LEU A 102 -34.37 -11.65 6.24
N TYR A 103 -35.55 -11.95 6.71
CA TYR A 103 -35.86 -13.24 7.36
C TYR A 103 -36.28 -14.33 6.37
N SER A 104 -36.41 -14.02 5.08
CA SER A 104 -36.85 -14.99 4.08
C SER A 104 -35.76 -16.01 3.79
N ASN A 105 -36.15 -17.28 3.65
CA ASN A 105 -35.29 -18.33 3.13
C ASN A 105 -35.21 -18.30 1.58
N ASP A 106 -35.98 -17.44 0.92
CA ASP A 106 -35.98 -17.27 -0.52
C ASP A 106 -34.77 -16.37 -0.90
N PRO A 107 -33.79 -16.91 -1.69
CA PRO A 107 -32.59 -16.15 -2.07
C PRO A 107 -32.90 -14.91 -2.90
N GLU A 108 -33.94 -14.93 -3.74
CA GLU A 108 -34.33 -13.78 -4.57
C GLU A 108 -34.86 -12.64 -3.70
N LEU A 109 -35.71 -12.96 -2.70
CA LEU A 109 -36.27 -11.95 -1.78
C LEU A 109 -35.22 -11.40 -0.83
N SER A 110 -34.31 -12.24 -0.33
CA SER A 110 -33.21 -11.78 0.53
C SER A 110 -32.17 -10.97 -0.24
N GLY A 111 -31.85 -11.36 -1.48
CA GLY A 111 -30.98 -10.62 -2.37
C GLY A 111 -31.55 -9.24 -2.75
N MET A 112 -32.84 -9.18 -3.06
CA MET A 112 -33.57 -7.91 -3.27
C MET A 112 -33.52 -7.03 -2.04
N ALA A 113 -33.70 -7.59 -0.85
CA ALA A 113 -33.64 -6.83 0.41
C ALA A 113 -32.24 -6.25 0.65
N LEU A 114 -31.17 -7.00 0.36
CA LEU A 114 -29.79 -6.50 0.42
C LEU A 114 -29.53 -5.33 -0.55
N GLN A 115 -30.07 -5.41 -1.77
CA GLN A 115 -29.98 -4.32 -2.73
C GLN A 115 -30.70 -3.06 -2.20
N LEU A 116 -31.91 -3.21 -1.68
CA LEU A 116 -32.69 -2.10 -1.13
C LEU A 116 -32.03 -1.44 0.10
N ILE A 117 -31.28 -2.18 0.92
CA ILE A 117 -30.48 -1.57 2.00
C ILE A 117 -29.55 -0.49 1.45
N ARG A 118 -28.96 -0.69 0.29
CA ARG A 118 -28.02 0.27 -0.33
C ARG A 118 -28.73 1.46 -0.98
N GLU A 119 -29.96 1.26 -1.49
CA GLU A 119 -30.66 2.24 -2.30
C GLU A 119 -31.65 3.12 -1.50
N MET A 120 -32.25 2.57 -0.46
CA MET A 120 -33.26 3.33 0.32
C MET A 120 -32.60 4.41 1.19
N PRO A 121 -32.96 5.68 1.06
CA PRO A 121 -32.42 6.74 1.92
C PRO A 121 -33.03 6.70 3.32
N GLY A 122 -32.36 7.35 4.27
CA GLY A 122 -32.89 7.68 5.59
C GLY A 122 -32.39 6.79 6.73
N ALA A 123 -32.08 7.44 7.85
CA ALA A 123 -31.55 6.82 9.08
C ALA A 123 -32.54 5.81 9.72
N ARG A 124 -33.84 5.98 9.51
CA ARG A 124 -34.87 5.03 10.02
C ARG A 124 -34.76 3.66 9.38
N VAL A 125 -34.44 3.60 8.08
CA VAL A 125 -34.21 2.33 7.37
C VAL A 125 -32.98 1.67 7.94
N THR A 126 -31.87 2.42 8.08
CA THR A 126 -30.62 1.94 8.65
C THR A 126 -30.81 1.39 10.05
N ALA A 127 -31.48 2.13 10.94
CA ALA A 127 -31.75 1.69 12.30
C ALA A 127 -32.65 0.44 12.35
N ALA A 128 -33.66 0.36 11.48
CA ALA A 128 -34.54 -0.81 11.41
C ALA A 128 -33.79 -2.08 11.00
N VAL A 129 -32.89 -1.98 10.00
CA VAL A 129 -32.03 -3.07 9.54
C VAL A 129 -31.03 -3.46 10.63
N GLY A 130 -30.37 -2.47 11.24
CA GLY A 130 -29.41 -2.70 12.34
C GLY A 130 -30.07 -3.43 13.53
N ASN A 131 -31.26 -3.02 13.96
CA ASN A 131 -32.01 -3.68 15.04
C ASN A 131 -32.46 -5.13 14.71
N ALA A 132 -32.50 -5.47 13.42
CA ALA A 132 -32.83 -6.83 12.98
C ALA A 132 -31.59 -7.75 12.88
N LEU A 133 -30.38 -7.21 12.87
CA LEU A 133 -29.14 -7.91 12.53
C LEU A 133 -28.93 -9.22 13.30
N ASN A 134 -29.12 -9.23 14.60
CA ASN A 134 -28.95 -10.42 15.45
C ASN A 134 -30.07 -11.49 15.30
N ARG A 135 -31.10 -11.20 14.52
CA ARG A 135 -32.26 -12.08 14.32
C ARG A 135 -32.42 -12.60 12.90
N ILE A 136 -31.65 -12.05 11.94
CA ILE A 136 -31.63 -12.54 10.56
C ILE A 136 -30.76 -13.80 10.47
N PRO A 137 -30.93 -14.65 9.42
CA PRO A 137 -30.07 -15.81 9.20
C PRO A 137 -28.61 -15.46 9.23
N SER A 138 -27.76 -16.29 9.85
CA SER A 138 -26.31 -16.04 10.00
C SER A 138 -25.62 -15.79 8.68
N ALA A 139 -26.01 -16.50 7.63
CA ALA A 139 -25.46 -16.31 6.27
C ALA A 139 -25.71 -14.90 5.69
N LEU A 140 -26.70 -14.16 6.19
CA LEU A 140 -27.02 -12.81 5.74
C LEU A 140 -26.40 -11.72 6.62
N GLN A 141 -25.89 -12.04 7.81
CA GLN A 141 -25.37 -11.04 8.75
C GLN A 141 -24.20 -10.26 8.14
N ALA A 142 -23.20 -10.95 7.63
CA ALA A 142 -22.03 -10.29 7.00
C ALA A 142 -22.41 -9.44 5.78
N PRO A 143 -23.19 -9.94 4.79
CA PRO A 143 -23.67 -9.10 3.66
C PRO A 143 -24.50 -7.87 4.09
N VAL A 144 -25.31 -8.00 5.13
CA VAL A 144 -26.11 -6.87 5.66
C VAL A 144 -25.20 -5.82 6.31
N ILE A 145 -24.21 -6.25 7.11
CA ILE A 145 -23.23 -5.32 7.72
C ILE A 145 -22.43 -4.60 6.63
N GLU A 146 -21.99 -5.31 5.60
CA GLU A 146 -21.30 -4.72 4.47
C GLU A 146 -22.17 -3.65 3.77
N ALA A 147 -23.45 -3.97 3.54
CA ALA A 147 -24.39 -3.01 2.97
C ALA A 147 -24.60 -1.79 3.87
N LEU A 148 -24.65 -1.97 5.20
CA LEU A 148 -24.74 -0.86 6.17
C LEU A 148 -23.46 0.00 6.17
N GLY A 149 -22.28 -0.61 6.06
CA GLY A 149 -21.01 0.10 5.92
C GLY A 149 -21.00 0.99 4.68
N HIS A 150 -21.35 0.44 3.52
CA HIS A 150 -21.42 1.20 2.25
C HIS A 150 -22.43 2.35 2.26
N ARG A 151 -23.49 2.27 3.09
CA ARG A 151 -24.42 3.42 3.25
C ARG A 151 -23.76 4.63 3.90
N GLY A 152 -22.76 4.44 4.73
CA GLY A 152 -22.11 5.52 5.46
C GLY A 152 -22.99 6.19 6.52
N ASP A 153 -24.11 5.58 6.94
CA ASP A 153 -25.08 6.17 7.85
C ASP A 153 -24.78 5.78 9.30
N ALA A 154 -24.45 6.76 10.13
CA ALA A 154 -24.11 6.59 11.54
C ALA A 154 -25.20 5.87 12.39
N ALA A 155 -26.45 5.85 11.92
CA ALA A 155 -27.51 5.09 12.58
C ALA A 155 -27.27 3.56 12.63
N ALA A 156 -26.33 3.04 11.82
CA ALA A 156 -25.90 1.65 11.88
C ALA A 156 -24.88 1.38 13.01
N LEU A 157 -24.19 2.41 13.50
CA LEU A 157 -23.05 2.30 14.41
C LEU A 157 -23.31 1.42 15.65
N PRO A 158 -24.43 1.54 16.39
CA PRO A 158 -24.67 0.69 17.56
C PRO A 158 -24.76 -0.81 17.22
N ALA A 159 -25.46 -1.14 16.12
CA ALA A 159 -25.66 -2.54 15.70
C ALA A 159 -24.36 -3.15 15.13
N VAL A 160 -23.60 -2.38 14.35
CA VAL A 160 -22.32 -2.83 13.78
C VAL A 160 -21.26 -2.96 14.88
N SER A 161 -21.23 -2.06 15.87
CA SER A 161 -20.35 -2.17 17.03
C SER A 161 -20.65 -3.44 17.87
N GLU A 162 -21.92 -3.77 18.06
CA GLU A 162 -22.31 -5.00 18.74
C GLU A 162 -21.89 -6.24 17.94
N ALA A 163 -22.08 -6.23 16.63
CA ALA A 163 -21.63 -7.31 15.76
C ALA A 163 -20.09 -7.50 15.79
N ALA A 164 -19.32 -6.42 15.92
CA ALA A 164 -17.86 -6.47 16.06
C ALA A 164 -17.43 -7.10 17.41
N ARG A 165 -18.23 -6.94 18.48
CA ARG A 165 -17.94 -7.51 19.80
C ARG A 165 -18.32 -8.98 19.92
N SER A 166 -19.53 -9.34 19.48
CA SER A 166 -20.19 -10.61 19.83
C SER A 166 -20.50 -11.52 18.64
N GLY A 167 -20.26 -11.09 17.40
CA GLY A 167 -20.51 -11.86 16.20
C GLY A 167 -19.57 -13.08 16.03
N ALA A 168 -19.93 -14.00 15.12
CA ALA A 168 -18.99 -15.02 14.64
C ALA A 168 -17.75 -14.35 14.01
N PRO A 169 -16.58 -15.02 13.93
CA PRO A 169 -15.34 -14.40 13.45
C PRO A 169 -15.51 -13.69 12.11
N GLU A 170 -16.17 -14.30 11.14
CA GLU A 170 -16.41 -13.71 9.81
C GLU A 170 -17.28 -12.45 9.90
N VAL A 171 -18.27 -12.46 10.80
CA VAL A 171 -19.15 -11.30 11.04
C VAL A 171 -18.37 -10.17 11.70
N ARG A 172 -17.51 -10.49 12.68
CA ARG A 172 -16.65 -9.52 13.37
C ARG A 172 -15.68 -8.84 12.42
N VAL A 173 -15.06 -9.59 11.49
CA VAL A 173 -14.17 -9.05 10.45
C VAL A 173 -14.89 -8.01 9.60
N VAL A 174 -16.08 -8.35 9.10
CA VAL A 174 -16.88 -7.44 8.26
C VAL A 174 -17.36 -6.23 9.07
N ALA A 175 -17.75 -6.44 10.33
CA ALA A 175 -18.16 -5.36 11.23
C ALA A 175 -17.03 -4.36 11.51
N CYS A 176 -15.79 -4.83 11.76
CA CYS A 176 -14.63 -3.96 11.91
C CYS A 176 -14.39 -3.11 10.65
N ARG A 177 -14.49 -3.72 9.45
CA ARG A 177 -14.36 -2.98 8.19
C ARG A 177 -15.49 -1.94 7.99
N ALA A 178 -16.72 -2.29 8.35
CA ALA A 178 -17.82 -1.35 8.29
C ALA A 178 -17.65 -0.19 9.28
N LEU A 179 -17.13 -0.44 10.50
CA LEU A 179 -16.80 0.61 11.47
C LEU A 179 -15.76 1.60 10.94
N ALA A 180 -14.82 1.17 10.11
CA ALA A 180 -13.88 2.09 9.46
C ALA A 180 -14.58 3.12 8.55
N GLN A 181 -15.77 2.81 8.03
CA GLN A 181 -16.52 3.65 7.09
C GLN A 181 -17.56 4.54 7.80
N ILE A 182 -18.22 4.02 8.85
CA ILE A 182 -19.34 4.69 9.51
C ILE A 182 -19.04 5.10 10.95
N GLY A 183 -17.91 4.64 11.50
CA GLY A 183 -17.56 4.86 12.90
C GLY A 183 -17.14 6.30 13.19
N ASP A 184 -17.23 6.64 14.45
CA ASP A 184 -16.74 7.84 15.07
C ASP A 184 -15.84 7.49 16.26
N ALA A 185 -15.52 8.45 17.12
CA ALA A 185 -14.71 8.22 18.30
C ALA A 185 -15.25 7.13 19.24
N SER A 186 -16.57 6.88 19.24
CA SER A 186 -17.19 5.82 20.07
C SER A 186 -16.87 4.40 19.58
N ALA A 187 -16.45 4.24 18.32
CA ALA A 187 -16.02 2.95 17.75
C ALA A 187 -14.63 2.52 18.22
N VAL A 188 -13.79 3.45 18.69
CA VAL A 188 -12.38 3.22 19.04
C VAL A 188 -12.26 2.09 20.07
N ASP A 189 -12.98 2.15 21.19
CA ASP A 189 -12.90 1.13 22.23
C ASP A 189 -13.34 -0.26 21.74
N THR A 190 -14.35 -0.30 20.86
CA THR A 190 -14.80 -1.56 20.25
C THR A 190 -13.71 -2.14 19.34
N LEU A 191 -13.07 -1.31 18.54
CA LEU A 191 -11.99 -1.72 17.64
C LEU A 191 -10.72 -2.12 18.41
N LEU A 192 -10.36 -1.40 19.48
CA LEU A 192 -9.24 -1.77 20.35
C LEU A 192 -9.47 -3.16 20.98
N ALA A 193 -10.66 -3.40 21.52
CA ALA A 193 -11.02 -4.71 22.08
C ALA A 193 -11.05 -5.83 21.02
N ALA A 194 -11.46 -5.52 19.79
CA ALA A 194 -11.42 -6.48 18.69
C ALA A 194 -9.98 -6.75 18.19
N ALA A 195 -9.08 -5.78 18.27
CA ALA A 195 -7.69 -5.89 17.82
C ALA A 195 -6.82 -6.76 18.76
N VAL A 196 -7.26 -7.04 19.98
CA VAL A 196 -6.63 -8.02 20.89
C VAL A 196 -7.29 -9.40 20.82
N SER A 197 -8.13 -9.65 19.83
CA SER A 197 -8.77 -10.94 19.61
C SER A 197 -7.72 -12.04 19.36
N PRO A 198 -7.94 -13.28 19.90
CA PRO A 198 -7.11 -14.42 19.56
C PRO A 198 -7.28 -14.87 18.09
N ASP A 199 -8.35 -14.45 17.42
CA ASP A 199 -8.54 -14.65 15.98
C ASP A 199 -7.77 -13.56 15.22
N GLU A 200 -6.73 -13.99 14.50
CA GLU A 200 -5.82 -13.10 13.78
C GLU A 200 -6.54 -12.27 12.69
N SER A 201 -7.55 -12.85 12.04
CA SER A 201 -8.30 -12.15 11.00
C SER A 201 -9.14 -11.01 11.58
N VAL A 202 -9.72 -11.21 12.76
CA VAL A 202 -10.45 -10.18 13.51
C VAL A 202 -9.49 -9.11 14.01
N ALA A 203 -8.36 -9.52 14.62
CA ALA A 203 -7.36 -8.60 15.15
C ALA A 203 -6.81 -7.68 14.04
N THR A 204 -6.45 -8.27 12.90
CA THR A 204 -5.96 -7.52 11.72
C THR A 204 -7.00 -6.58 11.16
N ALA A 205 -8.26 -7.03 11.01
CA ALA A 205 -9.33 -6.17 10.49
C ALA A 205 -9.60 -4.98 11.41
N ALA A 206 -9.57 -5.19 12.73
CA ALA A 206 -9.78 -4.15 13.72
C ALA A 206 -8.61 -3.13 13.76
N ALA A 207 -7.36 -3.60 13.70
CA ALA A 207 -6.18 -2.74 13.64
C ALA A 207 -6.20 -1.85 12.37
N ASN A 208 -6.53 -2.43 11.22
CA ASN A 208 -6.67 -1.69 9.97
C ASN A 208 -7.82 -0.67 10.04
N ALA A 209 -8.93 -1.03 10.69
CA ALA A 209 -10.05 -0.12 10.90
C ALA A 209 -9.68 1.07 11.77
N LEU A 210 -8.94 0.87 12.87
CA LEU A 210 -8.42 1.94 13.73
C LEU A 210 -7.53 2.92 12.96
N ALA A 211 -6.67 2.40 12.09
CA ALA A 211 -5.79 3.22 11.26
C ALA A 211 -6.58 4.07 10.23
N ALA A 212 -7.66 3.50 9.67
CA ALA A 212 -8.46 4.13 8.62
C ALA A 212 -9.61 5.00 9.13
N LEU A 213 -9.99 4.88 10.41
CA LEU A 213 -11.13 5.57 11.01
C LEU A 213 -10.97 7.09 10.90
N GLN A 214 -12.00 7.78 10.42
CA GLN A 214 -11.98 9.23 10.19
C GLN A 214 -13.05 9.93 11.01
N GLY A 215 -12.75 11.14 11.49
CA GLY A 215 -13.68 11.97 12.25
C GLY A 215 -13.03 12.64 13.46
N ASP A 216 -13.77 13.54 14.07
CA ASP A 216 -13.29 14.29 15.23
C ASP A 216 -13.19 13.44 16.49
N GLY A 217 -12.20 13.74 17.33
CA GLY A 217 -12.03 13.10 18.65
C GLY A 217 -11.44 11.68 18.63
N ILE A 218 -11.22 11.08 17.46
CA ILE A 218 -10.66 9.72 17.34
C ILE A 218 -9.26 9.67 17.92
N ASP A 219 -8.39 10.56 17.48
CA ASP A 219 -7.00 10.61 17.95
C ASP A 219 -6.91 10.89 19.45
N ALA A 220 -7.77 11.76 19.97
CA ALA A 220 -7.86 12.00 21.41
C ALA A 220 -8.31 10.74 22.18
N THR A 221 -9.25 9.97 21.63
CA THR A 221 -9.70 8.72 22.25
C THR A 221 -8.60 7.65 22.22
N ILE A 222 -7.87 7.52 21.10
CA ILE A 222 -6.69 6.62 21.01
C ILE A 222 -5.61 7.06 21.99
N ALA A 223 -5.31 8.37 22.04
CA ALA A 223 -4.30 8.92 22.95
C ALA A 223 -4.61 8.60 24.42
N ALA A 224 -5.87 8.63 24.83
CA ALA A 224 -6.29 8.24 26.19
C ALA A 224 -6.01 6.75 26.51
N ARG A 225 -5.77 5.90 25.50
CA ARG A 225 -5.46 4.47 25.65
C ARG A 225 -3.98 4.13 25.57
N LEU A 226 -3.10 5.11 25.30
CA LEU A 226 -1.64 4.90 25.24
C LEU A 226 -1.04 4.49 26.58
N ALA A 227 -1.70 4.84 27.69
CA ALA A 227 -1.34 4.45 29.06
C ALA A 227 -2.35 3.45 29.67
N ASP A 228 -3.09 2.71 28.85
CA ASP A 228 -4.08 1.72 29.34
C ASP A 228 -3.42 0.68 30.25
N ALA A 229 -4.15 0.25 31.28
CA ALA A 229 -3.67 -0.74 32.25
C ALA A 229 -3.45 -2.12 31.61
N ASP A 230 -4.23 -2.46 30.58
CA ASP A 230 -4.06 -3.70 29.79
C ASP A 230 -2.91 -3.50 28.76
N PRO A 231 -1.79 -4.23 28.92
CA PRO A 231 -0.66 -4.12 27.99
C PRO A 231 -1.03 -4.45 26.53
N ALA A 232 -1.99 -5.35 26.29
CA ALA A 232 -2.41 -5.70 24.94
C ALA A 232 -3.16 -4.54 24.27
N ILE A 233 -4.10 -3.91 24.98
CA ILE A 233 -4.79 -2.70 24.50
C ILE A 233 -3.77 -1.57 24.26
N ARG A 234 -2.84 -1.39 25.21
CA ARG A 234 -1.78 -0.38 25.10
C ARG A 234 -0.93 -0.57 23.85
N VAL A 235 -0.50 -1.80 23.54
CA VAL A 235 0.26 -2.12 22.32
C VAL A 235 -0.52 -1.76 21.06
N VAL A 236 -1.82 -2.09 21.01
CA VAL A 236 -2.67 -1.76 19.86
C VAL A 236 -2.83 -0.25 19.72
N ALA A 237 -3.06 0.48 20.81
CA ALA A 237 -3.20 1.93 20.79
C ALA A 237 -1.90 2.63 20.31
N LEU A 238 -0.72 2.15 20.78
CA LEU A 238 0.59 2.64 20.32
C LEU A 238 0.79 2.43 18.83
N ARG A 239 0.47 1.23 18.32
CA ARG A 239 0.54 0.93 16.88
C ARG A 239 -0.40 1.81 16.07
N ALA A 240 -1.64 2.01 16.53
CA ALA A 240 -2.61 2.88 15.89
C ALA A 240 -2.11 4.34 15.85
N ALA A 241 -1.53 4.85 16.94
CA ALA A 241 -0.95 6.18 17.01
C ALA A 241 0.19 6.37 15.98
N GLY A 242 1.06 5.36 15.81
CA GLY A 242 2.10 5.37 14.79
C GLY A 242 1.54 5.38 13.37
N GLN A 243 0.63 4.45 13.04
CA GLN A 243 0.02 4.34 11.72
C GLN A 243 -0.74 5.60 11.31
N ARG A 244 -1.39 6.26 12.27
CA ARG A 244 -2.11 7.54 12.09
C ARG A 244 -1.17 8.76 12.12
N ARG A 245 0.11 8.56 12.44
CA ARG A 245 1.13 9.62 12.58
C ARG A 245 0.69 10.74 13.53
N MET A 246 0.21 10.35 14.71
CA MET A 246 -0.30 11.28 15.72
C MET A 246 0.83 12.05 16.37
N ALA A 247 1.17 13.23 15.85
CA ALA A 247 2.29 14.05 16.35
C ALA A 247 2.10 14.45 17.83
N GLU A 248 0.87 14.71 18.25
CA GLU A 248 0.53 15.05 19.63
C GLU A 248 0.74 13.88 20.61
N ALA A 249 0.80 12.64 20.11
CA ALA A 249 1.05 11.46 20.94
C ALA A 249 2.54 11.25 21.24
N ILE A 250 3.47 11.94 20.57
CA ILE A 250 4.93 11.72 20.71
C ILE A 250 5.40 11.71 22.18
N PRO A 251 5.00 12.62 23.06
CA PRO A 251 5.42 12.56 24.47
C PRO A 251 5.03 11.27 25.17
N ALA A 252 3.80 10.76 24.93
CA ALA A 252 3.33 9.51 25.49
C ALA A 252 4.02 8.28 24.85
N LEU A 253 4.37 8.36 23.56
CA LEU A 253 5.16 7.33 22.89
C LEU A 253 6.57 7.22 23.46
N ILE A 254 7.24 8.35 23.77
CA ILE A 254 8.56 8.39 24.41
C ILE A 254 8.47 7.78 25.83
N GLU A 255 7.45 8.12 26.60
CA GLU A 255 7.22 7.52 27.91
C GLU A 255 7.02 6.01 27.79
N ALA A 256 6.19 5.55 26.85
CA ALA A 256 5.95 4.13 26.59
C ALA A 256 7.21 3.36 26.13
N ALA A 257 8.15 4.02 25.45
CA ALA A 257 9.44 3.44 25.08
C ALA A 257 10.34 3.13 26.29
N SER A 258 10.05 3.70 27.47
CA SER A 258 10.72 3.37 28.73
C SER A 258 10.19 2.06 29.38
N ALA A 259 9.07 1.52 28.91
CA ALA A 259 8.53 0.24 29.36
C ALA A 259 9.43 -0.93 28.90
N GLN A 260 8.98 -2.18 29.06
CA GLN A 260 9.68 -3.38 28.61
C GLN A 260 8.81 -4.18 27.64
N GLY A 261 9.46 -5.05 26.84
CA GLY A 261 8.81 -5.99 25.94
C GLY A 261 7.98 -5.32 24.85
N GLU A 262 6.82 -5.92 24.52
CA GLU A 262 5.99 -5.51 23.37
C GLU A 262 5.53 -4.04 23.45
N VAL A 263 5.33 -3.48 24.64
CA VAL A 263 4.95 -2.07 24.78
C VAL A 263 6.08 -1.16 24.30
N ARG A 264 7.34 -1.43 24.71
CA ARG A 264 8.52 -0.70 24.22
C ARG A 264 8.65 -0.85 22.69
N HIS A 265 8.54 -2.08 22.20
CA HIS A 265 8.66 -2.36 20.75
C HIS A 265 7.61 -1.59 19.95
N ALA A 266 6.35 -1.58 20.41
CA ALA A 266 5.29 -0.84 19.75
C ALA A 266 5.53 0.68 19.78
N ALA A 267 6.03 1.20 20.90
CA ALA A 267 6.34 2.63 21.07
C ALA A 267 7.48 3.06 20.13
N ILE A 268 8.58 2.29 20.06
CA ILE A 268 9.71 2.61 19.16
C ILE A 268 9.26 2.62 17.70
N ARG A 269 8.47 1.62 17.27
CA ARG A 269 7.92 1.59 15.89
C ARG A 269 7.01 2.79 15.62
N ALA A 270 6.14 3.14 16.59
CA ALA A 270 5.25 4.28 16.47
C ALA A 270 6.03 5.61 16.37
N LEU A 271 7.06 5.78 17.17
CA LEU A 271 7.97 6.94 17.07
C LEU A 271 8.63 7.00 15.69
N GLY A 272 9.14 5.88 15.18
CA GLY A 272 9.72 5.80 13.84
C GLY A 272 8.77 6.25 12.73
N GLN A 273 7.46 6.03 12.90
CA GLN A 273 6.43 6.46 11.95
C GLN A 273 6.00 7.91 12.11
N THR A 274 6.12 8.47 13.33
CA THR A 274 5.50 9.74 13.73
C THR A 274 6.51 10.88 13.89
N CYS A 275 7.74 10.60 14.33
CA CYS A 275 8.75 11.61 14.59
C CYS A 275 9.11 12.41 13.34
N GLY A 276 9.18 13.73 13.51
CA GLY A 276 9.77 14.68 12.58
C GLY A 276 11.17 15.11 13.02
N PRO A 277 11.77 16.09 12.31
CA PRO A 277 13.13 16.56 12.57
C PRO A 277 13.32 17.06 14.01
N ASP A 278 12.34 17.78 14.58
CA ASP A 278 12.42 18.37 15.92
C ASP A 278 12.47 17.32 17.04
N ARG A 279 12.01 16.10 16.78
CA ARG A 279 11.91 15.00 17.75
C ARG A 279 12.87 13.84 17.45
N LEU A 280 13.68 13.97 16.39
CA LEU A 280 14.71 12.99 16.06
C LEU A 280 15.72 12.76 17.20
N PRO A 281 16.18 13.78 17.92
CA PRO A 281 17.06 13.60 19.08
C PRO A 281 16.48 12.71 20.18
N ASP A 282 15.16 12.74 20.41
CA ASP A 282 14.49 11.88 21.38
C ASP A 282 14.62 10.40 20.98
N LEU A 283 14.40 10.10 19.70
CA LEU A 283 14.51 8.73 19.19
C LEU A 283 15.97 8.23 19.21
N VAL A 284 16.93 9.11 18.92
CA VAL A 284 18.36 8.81 19.08
C VAL A 284 18.68 8.52 20.54
N GLY A 285 18.16 9.33 21.48
CA GLY A 285 18.34 9.12 22.92
C GLY A 285 17.79 7.77 23.39
N ILE A 286 16.66 7.33 22.84
CA ILE A 286 16.09 5.99 23.12
C ILE A 286 17.08 4.92 22.65
N LEU A 287 17.57 4.96 21.40
CA LEU A 287 18.54 3.99 20.88
C LEU A 287 19.79 3.92 21.76
N VAL A 288 20.34 5.07 22.18
CA VAL A 288 21.55 5.14 23.02
C VAL A 288 21.34 4.46 24.38
N GLY A 289 20.13 4.48 24.92
CA GLY A 289 19.78 3.85 26.19
C GLY A 289 19.50 2.34 26.12
N LEU A 290 19.47 1.74 24.91
CA LEU A 290 19.19 0.33 24.73
C LEU A 290 20.44 -0.54 24.94
N SER A 291 20.23 -1.77 25.39
CA SER A 291 21.29 -2.77 25.60
C SER A 291 21.02 -4.12 24.91
N SER A 292 19.80 -4.35 24.46
CA SER A 292 19.42 -5.56 23.72
C SER A 292 19.66 -5.36 22.22
N ASP A 293 20.34 -6.29 21.56
CA ASP A 293 20.58 -6.24 20.11
C ASP A 293 19.28 -6.21 19.30
N GLU A 294 18.24 -6.91 19.76
CA GLU A 294 16.92 -6.88 19.14
C GLU A 294 16.29 -5.47 19.20
N GLU A 295 16.30 -4.86 20.38
CA GLU A 295 15.72 -3.52 20.58
C GLU A 295 16.54 -2.45 19.85
N ILE A 296 17.88 -2.57 19.81
CA ILE A 296 18.78 -1.69 19.06
C ILE A 296 18.45 -1.79 17.56
N GLY A 297 18.31 -3.01 17.00
CA GLY A 297 17.93 -3.21 15.61
C GLY A 297 16.56 -2.61 15.27
N LEU A 298 15.61 -2.71 16.20
CA LEU A 298 14.29 -2.10 16.06
C LEU A 298 14.38 -0.55 16.03
N ALA A 299 15.15 0.04 16.94
CA ALA A 299 15.34 1.49 16.99
C ALA A 299 16.16 2.00 15.78
N GLU A 300 17.15 1.23 15.32
CA GLU A 300 17.89 1.51 14.07
C GLU A 300 16.95 1.59 12.88
N THR A 301 16.02 0.62 12.73
CA THR A 301 15.01 0.63 11.68
C THR A 301 14.11 1.86 11.79
N ALA A 302 13.62 2.17 13.00
CA ALA A 302 12.75 3.33 13.25
C ALA A 302 13.44 4.66 12.91
N LEU A 303 14.74 4.78 13.25
CA LEU A 303 15.56 5.95 12.91
C LEU A 303 15.81 6.04 11.40
N SER A 304 16.10 4.93 10.73
CA SER A 304 16.28 4.89 9.28
C SER A 304 15.01 5.35 8.55
N ASP A 305 13.85 4.87 8.96
CA ASP A 305 12.55 5.28 8.41
C ASP A 305 12.29 6.79 8.63
N THR A 306 12.63 7.29 9.82
CA THR A 306 12.49 8.72 10.14
C THR A 306 13.46 9.56 9.30
N ALA A 307 14.74 9.18 9.25
CA ALA A 307 15.79 9.86 8.49
C ALA A 307 15.48 9.94 6.98
N SER A 308 14.84 8.90 6.43
CA SER A 308 14.46 8.86 5.01
C SER A 308 13.43 9.93 4.65
N ARG A 309 12.53 10.27 5.57
CA ARG A 309 11.45 11.27 5.39
C ARG A 309 11.90 12.71 5.62
N ILE A 310 13.04 12.92 6.29
CA ILE A 310 13.57 14.26 6.57
C ILE A 310 14.42 14.70 5.37
N GLU A 311 14.03 15.79 4.72
CA GLU A 311 14.75 16.34 3.55
C GLU A 311 16.11 16.93 3.93
N ASP A 312 16.14 17.68 5.03
CA ASP A 312 17.38 18.27 5.56
C ASP A 312 18.28 17.23 6.20
N LYS A 313 19.23 16.72 5.42
CA LYS A 313 20.17 15.69 5.87
C LYS A 313 21.18 16.20 6.90
N GLN A 314 21.39 17.53 7.01
CA GLN A 314 22.25 18.08 8.06
C GLN A 314 21.61 17.91 9.43
N VAL A 315 20.30 18.16 9.58
CA VAL A 315 19.58 17.93 10.84
C VAL A 315 19.65 16.47 11.26
N VAL A 316 19.52 15.53 10.29
CA VAL A 316 19.65 14.10 10.58
C VAL A 316 21.06 13.77 11.07
N ALA A 317 22.07 14.24 10.35
CA ALA A 317 23.47 14.00 10.70
C ALA A 317 23.81 14.55 12.09
N ASP A 318 23.40 15.79 12.39
CA ASP A 318 23.68 16.43 13.68
C ASP A 318 23.07 15.66 14.86
N ALA A 319 21.83 15.17 14.69
CA ALA A 319 21.19 14.35 15.72
C ALA A 319 21.91 13.00 15.93
N LEU A 320 22.28 12.30 14.84
CA LEU A 320 22.99 11.03 14.93
C LEU A 320 24.41 11.18 15.51
N VAL A 321 25.14 12.21 15.08
CA VAL A 321 26.50 12.51 15.56
C VAL A 321 26.49 12.85 17.06
N ALA A 322 25.50 13.63 17.51
CA ALA A 322 25.35 13.95 18.93
C ALA A 322 25.11 12.69 19.81
N GLY A 323 24.50 11.67 19.24
CA GLY A 323 24.29 10.39 19.92
C GLY A 323 25.55 9.53 20.07
N LEU A 324 26.61 9.75 19.29
CA LEU A 324 27.79 8.88 19.29
C LEU A 324 28.61 8.94 20.60
N GLU A 325 28.76 10.13 21.19
CA GLU A 325 29.60 10.32 22.39
C GLU A 325 29.05 9.55 23.62
N PRO A 326 27.75 9.65 23.95
CA PRO A 326 27.18 8.96 25.11
C PRO A 326 26.90 7.47 24.84
N ALA A 327 26.99 6.99 23.60
CA ALA A 327 26.57 5.64 23.22
C ALA A 327 27.55 4.57 23.65
N ALA A 328 27.04 3.46 24.20
CA ALA A 328 27.79 2.23 24.36
C ALA A 328 28.10 1.59 22.98
N THR A 329 28.98 0.58 22.96
CA THR A 329 29.51 -0.02 21.72
C THR A 329 28.41 -0.40 20.69
N GLN A 330 27.37 -1.12 21.09
CA GLN A 330 26.35 -1.60 20.15
C GLN A 330 25.45 -0.45 19.62
N PRO A 331 24.88 0.44 20.46
CA PRO A 331 24.19 1.63 19.96
C PRO A 331 25.07 2.52 19.07
N LYS A 332 26.35 2.70 19.42
CA LYS A 332 27.32 3.46 18.61
C LYS A 332 27.51 2.86 17.24
N ALA A 333 27.65 1.53 17.16
CA ALA A 333 27.72 0.82 15.88
C ALA A 333 26.46 1.03 15.03
N ALA A 334 25.26 1.02 15.64
CA ALA A 334 24.01 1.30 14.94
C ALA A 334 23.97 2.74 14.40
N LEU A 335 24.38 3.72 15.22
CA LEU A 335 24.46 5.12 14.80
C LEU A 335 25.43 5.31 13.62
N LEU A 336 26.61 4.67 13.65
CA LEU A 336 27.57 4.72 12.55
C LEU A 336 26.99 4.18 11.23
N ARG A 337 26.21 3.09 11.28
CA ARG A 337 25.50 2.58 10.11
C ARG A 337 24.46 3.57 9.60
N LEU A 338 23.74 4.23 10.52
CA LEU A 338 22.69 5.21 10.17
C LEU A 338 23.26 6.50 9.56
N LEU A 339 24.50 6.91 9.84
CA LEU A 339 25.11 8.12 9.28
C LEU A 339 25.11 8.12 7.73
N ARG A 340 25.10 6.94 7.11
CA ARG A 340 24.99 6.81 5.64
C ARG A 340 23.65 7.31 5.08
N THR A 341 22.61 7.41 5.90
CA THR A 341 21.29 7.95 5.49
C THR A 341 21.30 9.47 5.38
N ALA A 342 22.33 10.11 5.93
CA ALA A 342 22.54 11.55 5.92
C ALA A 342 24.00 11.86 5.51
N PRO A 343 24.35 11.66 4.22
CA PRO A 343 25.73 11.69 3.75
C PRO A 343 26.24 13.12 3.55
N VAL A 344 26.38 13.84 4.65
CA VAL A 344 26.95 15.19 4.72
C VAL A 344 28.33 15.16 5.36
N SER A 345 29.11 16.23 5.21
CA SER A 345 30.50 16.27 5.66
C SER A 345 30.67 16.05 7.17
N SER A 346 29.72 16.52 8.01
CA SER A 346 29.75 16.29 9.46
C SER A 346 29.62 14.81 9.80
N ALA A 347 28.73 14.09 9.12
CA ALA A 347 28.52 12.65 9.30
C ALA A 347 29.76 11.85 8.84
N LEU A 348 30.36 12.18 7.69
CA LEU A 348 31.57 11.53 7.20
C LEU A 348 32.75 11.75 8.18
N ASN A 349 32.89 12.96 8.73
CA ASN A 349 33.92 13.25 9.71
C ASN A 349 33.76 12.44 11.00
N ALA A 350 32.52 12.19 11.43
CA ALA A 350 32.23 11.33 12.57
C ALA A 350 32.61 9.87 12.32
N VAL A 351 32.35 9.35 11.09
CA VAL A 351 32.83 8.02 10.68
C VAL A 351 34.35 7.96 10.67
N ARG A 352 35.04 8.98 10.11
CA ARG A 352 36.51 9.07 10.13
C ARG A 352 37.08 9.05 11.55
N ALA A 353 36.50 9.79 12.46
CA ALA A 353 36.93 9.81 13.86
C ALA A 353 36.82 8.43 14.51
N SER A 354 35.79 7.65 14.16
CA SER A 354 35.53 6.31 14.72
C SER A 354 36.44 5.22 14.16
N LEU A 355 37.20 5.46 13.07
CA LEU A 355 38.17 4.49 12.52
C LEU A 355 39.30 4.14 13.50
N GLY A 356 39.61 5.03 14.44
CA GLY A 356 40.60 4.81 15.51
C GLY A 356 40.07 4.11 16.75
N GLU A 357 38.76 3.87 16.85
CA GLU A 357 38.10 3.29 18.02
C GLU A 357 37.94 1.76 17.86
N THR A 358 38.81 0.96 18.46
CA THR A 358 38.83 -0.52 18.32
C THR A 358 37.47 -1.17 18.52
N ALA A 359 36.63 -0.63 19.42
CA ALA A 359 35.32 -1.22 19.74
C ALA A 359 34.28 -1.14 18.61
N VAL A 360 34.42 -0.20 17.68
CA VAL A 360 33.50 0.06 16.56
C VAL A 360 34.19 0.19 15.21
N GLN A 361 35.50 -0.07 15.19
CA GLN A 361 36.38 0.10 14.04
C GLN A 361 35.86 -0.60 12.78
N ASP A 362 35.47 -1.87 12.89
CA ASP A 362 34.95 -2.64 11.76
C ASP A 362 33.69 -2.02 11.18
N THR A 363 32.79 -1.54 12.07
CA THR A 363 31.56 -0.87 11.63
C THR A 363 31.86 0.48 10.97
N ALA A 364 32.85 1.23 11.47
CA ALA A 364 33.26 2.49 10.87
C ALA A 364 33.87 2.26 9.46
N TYR A 365 34.73 1.23 9.29
CA TYR A 365 35.23 0.84 7.97
C TYR A 365 34.11 0.41 7.03
N ALA A 366 33.18 -0.40 7.50
CA ALA A 366 32.01 -0.80 6.68
C ALA A 366 31.16 0.41 6.27
N ALA A 367 30.91 1.33 7.19
CA ALA A 367 30.15 2.55 6.90
C ALA A 367 30.88 3.44 5.87
N LEU A 368 32.20 3.55 5.96
CA LEU A 368 33.03 4.28 4.98
C LEU A 368 33.01 3.58 3.62
N GLY A 369 33.20 2.27 3.57
CA GLY A 369 33.18 1.48 2.33
C GLY A 369 31.89 1.56 1.55
N GLU A 370 30.78 1.76 2.25
CA GLU A 370 29.44 1.92 1.68
C GLU A 370 28.98 3.39 1.61
N TRP A 371 29.86 4.35 1.87
CA TRP A 371 29.51 5.78 1.84
C TRP A 371 28.99 6.20 0.48
N PRO A 372 27.80 6.87 0.40
CA PRO A 372 27.12 7.01 -0.90
C PRO A 372 27.66 8.15 -1.78
N THR A 373 28.42 9.10 -1.23
CA THR A 373 28.88 10.29 -1.96
C THR A 373 30.39 10.27 -2.26
N PRO A 374 30.85 10.94 -3.33
CA PRO A 374 32.26 11.00 -3.71
C PRO A 374 33.21 11.63 -2.67
N GLU A 375 32.68 12.31 -1.66
CA GLU A 375 33.49 12.91 -0.58
C GLU A 375 34.33 11.89 0.19
N ALA A 376 33.93 10.61 0.22
CA ALA A 376 34.68 9.52 0.83
C ALA A 376 35.78 8.94 -0.09
N ALA A 377 35.84 9.32 -1.36
CA ALA A 377 36.79 8.74 -2.32
C ALA A 377 38.26 8.86 -1.88
N PRO A 378 38.75 9.98 -1.32
CA PRO A 378 40.14 10.05 -0.86
C PRO A 378 40.47 9.04 0.26
N ASP A 379 39.54 8.79 1.20
CA ASP A 379 39.72 7.85 2.29
C ASP A 379 39.78 6.42 1.78
N LEU A 380 38.85 6.06 0.87
CA LEU A 380 38.75 4.75 0.28
C LEU A 380 39.98 4.42 -0.58
N LEU A 381 40.46 5.41 -1.34
CA LEU A 381 41.70 5.30 -2.11
C LEU A 381 42.91 5.10 -1.20
N ALA A 382 42.99 5.83 -0.10
CA ALA A 382 44.05 5.68 0.90
C ALA A 382 44.06 4.27 1.49
N LEU A 383 42.88 3.72 1.84
CA LEU A 383 42.73 2.33 2.32
C LEU A 383 43.19 1.32 1.26
N ALA A 384 42.77 1.50 0.00
CA ALA A 384 43.17 0.62 -1.10
C ALA A 384 44.69 0.63 -1.31
N LYS A 385 45.34 1.82 -1.23
CA LYS A 385 46.80 1.99 -1.36
C LYS A 385 47.58 1.46 -0.15
N ALA A 386 47.04 1.55 1.05
CA ALA A 386 47.69 1.09 2.28
C ALA A 386 47.82 -0.46 2.32
N GLY A 387 46.97 -1.17 1.62
CA GLY A 387 46.92 -2.63 1.67
C GLY A 387 46.34 -3.15 2.99
N GLY A 388 46.61 -4.42 3.31
CA GLY A 388 46.12 -5.07 4.54
C GLY A 388 44.65 -5.47 4.47
N GLU A 389 44.04 -5.65 5.65
CA GLU A 389 42.68 -6.21 5.81
C GLU A 389 41.57 -5.41 5.13
N HIS A 390 41.69 -4.09 5.08
CA HIS A 390 40.66 -3.21 4.54
C HIS A 390 40.90 -2.76 3.08
N ARG A 391 41.96 -3.31 2.42
CA ARG A 391 42.29 -2.97 1.03
C ARG A 391 41.11 -3.19 0.07
N ASP A 392 40.53 -4.38 0.13
CA ASP A 392 39.47 -4.79 -0.78
C ASP A 392 38.19 -3.97 -0.57
N LEU A 393 37.90 -3.64 0.70
CA LEU A 393 36.80 -2.73 1.04
C LEU A 393 37.04 -1.34 0.46
N GLY A 394 38.26 -0.80 0.63
CA GLY A 394 38.64 0.50 0.10
C GLY A 394 38.52 0.55 -1.42
N LEU A 395 39.13 -0.43 -2.13
CA LEU A 395 39.11 -0.48 -3.59
C LEU A 395 37.69 -0.62 -4.15
N ARG A 396 36.90 -1.53 -3.60
CA ARG A 396 35.50 -1.75 -4.01
C ARG A 396 34.65 -0.51 -3.79
N GLY A 397 34.76 0.11 -2.61
CA GLY A 397 34.07 1.36 -2.29
C GLY A 397 34.48 2.49 -3.24
N TYR A 398 35.76 2.62 -3.52
CA TYR A 398 36.29 3.62 -4.45
C TYR A 398 35.76 3.42 -5.87
N ILE A 399 35.84 2.21 -6.42
CA ILE A 399 35.31 1.87 -7.75
C ILE A 399 33.80 2.14 -7.83
N ARG A 400 33.04 1.81 -6.78
CA ARG A 400 31.59 2.07 -6.73
C ARG A 400 31.27 3.55 -6.85
N LEU A 401 32.06 4.44 -6.24
CA LEU A 401 31.85 5.89 -6.29
C LEU A 401 32.06 6.49 -7.67
N ILE A 402 32.81 5.84 -8.57
CA ILE A 402 32.96 6.27 -9.97
C ILE A 402 31.59 6.38 -10.68
N GLY A 403 30.64 5.50 -10.30
CA GLY A 403 29.28 5.54 -10.84
C GLY A 403 28.42 6.74 -10.39
N SER A 404 28.90 7.58 -9.47
CA SER A 404 28.13 8.74 -8.98
C SER A 404 27.80 9.73 -10.09
N ASN A 405 26.59 10.27 -10.05
CA ASN A 405 26.17 11.34 -10.96
C ASN A 405 26.75 12.72 -10.59
N ASP A 406 27.34 12.85 -9.41
CA ASP A 406 27.96 14.09 -8.92
C ASP A 406 29.36 14.32 -9.51
N LEU A 407 29.88 13.35 -10.27
CA LEU A 407 31.20 13.39 -10.88
C LEU A 407 31.12 13.71 -12.39
N THR A 408 32.00 14.57 -12.86
CA THR A 408 32.17 14.78 -14.30
C THR A 408 32.87 13.58 -14.97
N PRO A 409 32.73 13.38 -16.31
CA PRO A 409 33.45 12.32 -17.02
C PRO A 409 34.96 12.33 -16.80
N GLU A 410 35.57 13.51 -16.72
CA GLU A 410 37.00 13.67 -16.46
C GLU A 410 37.39 13.23 -15.05
N GLN A 411 36.55 13.55 -14.03
CA GLN A 411 36.77 13.11 -12.66
C GLN A 411 36.61 11.58 -12.55
N LYS A 412 35.60 11.03 -13.21
CA LYS A 412 35.39 9.56 -13.27
C LYS A 412 36.57 8.87 -13.91
N MET A 413 37.09 9.42 -15.03
CA MET A 413 38.23 8.84 -15.73
C MET A 413 39.52 8.92 -14.88
N ALA A 414 39.76 10.02 -14.19
CA ALA A 414 40.87 10.12 -13.24
C ALA A 414 40.78 9.04 -12.13
N MET A 415 39.59 8.80 -11.58
CA MET A 415 39.35 7.74 -10.58
C MET A 415 39.57 6.34 -11.20
N CYS A 416 39.13 6.09 -12.43
CA CYS A 416 39.39 4.84 -13.15
C CYS A 416 40.90 4.59 -13.31
N ASN A 417 41.67 5.58 -13.66
CA ASN A 417 43.12 5.47 -13.79
C ASN A 417 43.81 5.12 -12.47
N GLU A 418 43.36 5.72 -11.35
CA GLU A 418 43.89 5.38 -10.03
C GLU A 418 43.48 3.97 -9.59
N ALA A 419 42.25 3.56 -9.86
CA ALA A 419 41.77 2.22 -9.56
C ALA A 419 42.49 1.14 -10.38
N ALA A 420 42.73 1.41 -11.68
CA ALA A 420 43.42 0.50 -12.59
C ALA A 420 44.87 0.16 -12.12
N ALA A 421 45.53 1.10 -11.44
CA ALA A 421 46.83 0.86 -10.85
C ALA A 421 46.82 -0.02 -9.59
N LEU A 422 45.63 -0.29 -9.03
CA LEU A 422 45.44 -1.02 -7.77
C LEU A 422 44.77 -2.39 -7.94
N VAL A 423 44.10 -2.63 -9.06
CA VAL A 423 43.47 -3.94 -9.34
C VAL A 423 44.54 -5.04 -9.45
N ALA A 424 44.29 -6.15 -8.81
CA ALA A 424 45.25 -7.26 -8.71
C ALA A 424 44.74 -8.62 -9.25
N ASN A 425 43.45 -8.70 -9.57
CA ASN A 425 42.80 -9.93 -10.06
C ASN A 425 41.61 -9.61 -10.99
N ASP A 426 41.13 -10.65 -11.70
CA ASP A 426 40.01 -10.52 -12.65
C ASP A 426 38.71 -10.04 -12.01
N GLY A 427 38.44 -10.40 -10.74
CA GLY A 427 37.24 -9.97 -10.03
C GLY A 427 37.21 -8.45 -9.77
N GLU A 428 38.35 -7.88 -9.39
CA GLU A 428 38.52 -6.43 -9.23
C GLU A 428 38.49 -5.71 -10.57
N THR A 429 39.09 -6.32 -11.60
CA THR A 429 39.06 -5.80 -12.98
C THR A 429 37.63 -5.81 -13.54
N ASP A 430 36.84 -6.84 -13.28
CA ASP A 430 35.41 -6.89 -13.67
C ASP A 430 34.62 -5.72 -13.06
N GLN A 431 34.87 -5.40 -11.77
CA GLN A 431 34.24 -4.24 -11.12
C GLN A 431 34.67 -2.92 -11.76
N LEU A 432 35.95 -2.75 -12.08
CA LEU A 432 36.48 -1.57 -12.77
C LEU A 432 35.87 -1.41 -14.16
N LEU A 433 35.78 -2.51 -14.94
CA LEU A 433 35.12 -2.50 -16.25
C LEU A 433 33.64 -2.07 -16.14
N GLY A 434 32.94 -2.49 -15.07
CA GLY A 434 31.60 -2.02 -14.76
C GLY A 434 31.52 -0.51 -14.51
N ALA A 435 32.49 0.05 -13.82
CA ALA A 435 32.58 1.48 -13.55
C ALA A 435 32.94 2.26 -14.83
N LEU A 436 33.90 1.79 -15.63
CA LEU A 436 34.29 2.36 -16.92
C LEU A 436 33.11 2.48 -17.88
N ALA A 437 32.18 1.52 -17.85
CA ALA A 437 30.96 1.59 -18.66
C ALA A 437 30.07 2.82 -18.37
N THR A 438 30.29 3.50 -17.24
CA THR A 438 29.60 4.77 -16.90
C THR A 438 30.33 6.03 -17.36
N VAL A 439 31.49 5.88 -18.04
CA VAL A 439 32.38 6.96 -18.42
C VAL A 439 32.43 7.09 -19.95
N PRO A 440 31.64 7.98 -20.57
CA PRO A 440 31.54 8.07 -22.02
C PRO A 440 32.75 8.89 -22.62
N THR A 441 33.94 8.31 -22.54
CA THR A 441 35.16 8.91 -23.10
C THR A 441 35.94 7.91 -23.94
N VAL A 442 36.74 8.39 -24.91
CA VAL A 442 37.63 7.54 -25.73
C VAL A 442 38.65 6.84 -24.84
N GLU A 443 39.17 7.52 -23.83
CA GLU A 443 40.14 6.95 -22.90
C GLU A 443 39.52 5.76 -22.10
N ALA A 444 38.26 5.87 -21.72
CA ALA A 444 37.55 4.75 -21.06
C ALA A 444 37.36 3.58 -22.03
N LEU A 445 37.04 3.86 -23.30
CA LEU A 445 36.92 2.84 -24.34
C LEU A 445 38.25 2.10 -24.53
N ASP A 446 39.36 2.86 -24.68
CA ASP A 446 40.71 2.30 -24.85
C ASP A 446 41.10 1.43 -23.63
N MET A 447 40.81 1.88 -22.41
CA MET A 447 41.07 1.09 -21.20
C MET A 447 40.26 -0.20 -21.17
N VAL A 448 38.97 -0.16 -21.52
CA VAL A 448 38.14 -1.37 -21.65
C VAL A 448 38.72 -2.32 -22.68
N MET A 449 39.10 -1.81 -23.85
CA MET A 449 39.67 -2.59 -24.97
C MET A 449 41.02 -3.22 -24.64
N SER A 450 41.79 -2.67 -23.70
CA SER A 450 43.05 -3.26 -23.24
C SER A 450 42.88 -4.64 -22.56
N HIS A 451 41.66 -4.97 -22.13
CA HIS A 451 41.32 -6.26 -21.51
C HIS A 451 40.64 -7.24 -22.48
N LEU A 452 40.55 -6.93 -23.78
CA LEU A 452 39.80 -7.72 -24.76
C LEU A 452 40.31 -9.16 -24.87
N ASP A 453 41.63 -9.33 -24.76
CA ASP A 453 42.29 -10.63 -24.91
C ASP A 453 42.23 -11.53 -23.66
N ASN A 454 41.59 -11.06 -22.55
CA ASN A 454 41.40 -11.86 -21.35
C ASN A 454 40.10 -12.67 -21.45
N PRO A 455 40.16 -14.01 -21.62
CA PRO A 455 38.96 -14.85 -21.77
C PRO A 455 38.03 -14.81 -20.56
N ALA A 456 38.58 -14.62 -19.34
CA ALA A 456 37.80 -14.56 -18.11
C ALA A 456 36.93 -13.31 -18.03
N LEU A 457 37.29 -12.24 -18.73
CA LEU A 457 36.62 -10.93 -18.75
C LEU A 457 35.86 -10.65 -20.05
N SER A 458 35.95 -11.52 -21.06
CA SER A 458 35.44 -11.28 -22.42
C SER A 458 33.98 -10.78 -22.45
N ALA A 459 33.07 -11.42 -21.71
CA ALA A 459 31.68 -11.00 -21.66
C ALA A 459 31.51 -9.60 -21.07
N ARG A 460 32.28 -9.26 -20.03
CA ARG A 460 32.26 -7.95 -19.37
C ARG A 460 32.86 -6.87 -20.26
N VAL A 461 33.98 -7.16 -20.90
CA VAL A 461 34.65 -6.26 -21.85
C VAL A 461 33.73 -5.92 -23.01
N CYS A 462 33.11 -6.92 -23.65
CA CYS A 462 32.16 -6.71 -24.73
C CYS A 462 30.99 -5.83 -24.33
N TRP A 463 30.42 -6.08 -23.13
CA TRP A 463 29.33 -5.26 -22.59
C TRP A 463 29.78 -3.83 -22.28
N ALA A 464 30.93 -3.64 -21.64
CA ALA A 464 31.46 -2.33 -21.28
C ALA A 464 31.83 -1.53 -22.54
N ALA A 465 32.49 -2.17 -23.52
CA ALA A 465 32.89 -1.54 -24.76
C ALA A 465 31.70 -0.93 -25.52
N VAL A 466 30.62 -1.69 -25.73
CA VAL A 466 29.45 -1.15 -26.44
C VAL A 466 28.75 -0.07 -25.62
N THR A 467 28.73 -0.20 -24.28
CA THR A 467 28.07 0.78 -23.41
C THR A 467 28.81 2.12 -23.39
N VAL A 468 30.14 2.10 -23.39
CA VAL A 468 30.98 3.31 -23.53
C VAL A 468 30.89 3.89 -24.96
N ALA A 469 30.86 3.02 -25.98
CA ALA A 469 30.88 3.41 -27.38
C ALA A 469 29.58 4.11 -27.84
N GLU A 470 28.40 3.66 -27.38
CA GLU A 470 27.10 4.21 -27.81
C GLU A 470 26.99 5.74 -27.70
N PRO A 471 27.36 6.39 -26.57
CA PRO A 471 27.36 7.85 -26.49
C PRO A 471 28.40 8.55 -27.37
N LEU A 472 29.43 7.82 -27.83
CA LEU A 472 30.54 8.36 -28.64
C LEU A 472 30.34 8.23 -30.16
N GLU A 473 29.27 7.54 -30.62
CA GLU A 473 28.99 7.24 -32.03
C GLU A 473 29.07 8.48 -32.94
N GLN A 474 28.58 9.63 -32.46
CA GLN A 474 28.57 10.88 -33.26
C GLN A 474 29.83 11.73 -33.08
N SER A 475 30.43 11.69 -31.89
CA SER A 475 31.58 12.55 -31.57
C SER A 475 32.94 11.93 -31.94
N HIS A 476 33.04 10.60 -31.87
CA HIS A 476 34.27 9.83 -32.09
C HIS A 476 34.03 8.58 -32.94
N PRO A 477 33.39 8.71 -34.12
CA PRO A 477 32.89 7.57 -34.87
C PRO A 477 33.99 6.58 -35.30
N ALA A 478 35.17 7.06 -35.68
CA ALA A 478 36.27 6.21 -36.14
C ALA A 478 36.79 5.29 -35.03
N GLN A 479 36.93 5.79 -33.78
CA GLN A 479 37.38 5.01 -32.63
C GLN A 479 36.32 3.98 -32.25
N VAL A 480 35.01 4.35 -32.31
CA VAL A 480 33.89 3.45 -32.04
C VAL A 480 33.86 2.30 -33.04
N VAL A 481 34.03 2.59 -34.35
CA VAL A 481 34.04 1.56 -35.42
C VAL A 481 35.19 0.58 -35.21
N ASP A 482 36.41 1.07 -34.93
CA ASP A 482 37.56 0.20 -34.66
C ASP A 482 37.34 -0.71 -33.45
N ALA A 483 36.98 -0.12 -32.31
CA ALA A 483 36.78 -0.87 -31.08
C ALA A 483 35.67 -1.94 -31.22
N LEU A 484 34.51 -1.57 -31.78
CA LEU A 484 33.39 -2.52 -31.89
C LEU A 484 33.61 -3.58 -32.97
N THR A 485 34.45 -3.32 -33.98
CA THR A 485 34.86 -4.35 -34.94
C THR A 485 35.69 -5.44 -34.25
N ARG A 486 36.65 -5.05 -33.43
CA ARG A 486 37.46 -6.01 -32.63
C ARG A 486 36.62 -6.76 -31.62
N VAL A 487 35.64 -6.12 -30.98
CA VAL A 487 34.70 -6.78 -30.09
C VAL A 487 33.90 -7.88 -30.80
N LEU A 488 33.48 -7.65 -32.05
CA LEU A 488 32.74 -8.62 -32.86
C LEU A 488 33.55 -9.87 -33.22
N GLU A 489 34.90 -9.78 -33.24
CA GLU A 489 35.80 -10.90 -33.56
C GLU A 489 35.87 -11.93 -32.39
N VAL A 490 35.67 -11.48 -31.15
CA VAL A 490 35.80 -12.31 -29.95
C VAL A 490 34.46 -12.64 -29.28
N MET A 491 33.36 -12.06 -29.76
CA MET A 491 32.06 -12.16 -29.15
C MET A 491 31.36 -13.51 -29.47
N ASP A 492 30.77 -14.13 -28.44
CA ASP A 492 30.00 -15.36 -28.56
C ASP A 492 28.58 -15.22 -27.96
N ASN A 493 27.94 -14.04 -28.10
CA ASN A 493 26.60 -13.79 -27.60
C ASN A 493 25.72 -13.14 -28.68
N PRO A 494 24.77 -13.86 -29.30
CA PRO A 494 23.99 -13.36 -30.43
C PRO A 494 23.10 -12.13 -30.13
N ASN A 495 22.67 -11.97 -28.87
CA ASN A 495 21.86 -10.81 -28.49
C ASN A 495 22.72 -9.56 -28.34
N MET A 496 23.89 -9.70 -27.76
CA MET A 496 24.85 -8.60 -27.61
C MET A 496 25.45 -8.26 -28.98
N GLU A 497 25.73 -9.24 -29.83
CA GLU A 497 26.24 -9.07 -31.18
C GLU A 497 25.37 -8.11 -32.01
N ARG A 498 24.05 -8.27 -31.95
CA ARG A 498 23.11 -7.33 -32.62
C ARG A 498 23.26 -5.90 -32.13
N ARG A 499 23.42 -5.69 -30.82
CA ARG A 499 23.61 -4.36 -30.22
C ARG A 499 24.93 -3.74 -30.68
N VAL A 500 26.01 -4.51 -30.65
CA VAL A 500 27.34 -4.06 -31.09
C VAL A 500 27.36 -3.72 -32.57
N ARG A 501 26.77 -4.59 -33.44
CA ARG A 501 26.67 -4.29 -34.89
C ARG A 501 25.87 -3.01 -35.14
N SER A 502 24.71 -2.86 -34.47
CA SER A 502 23.90 -1.65 -34.64
C SER A 502 24.62 -0.38 -34.23
N SER A 503 25.37 -0.39 -33.12
CA SER A 503 26.17 0.76 -32.65
C SER A 503 27.33 1.07 -33.61
N ARG A 504 28.08 0.03 -34.06
CA ARG A 504 29.16 0.19 -35.04
C ARG A 504 28.62 0.78 -36.35
N ASP A 505 27.50 0.28 -36.87
CA ASP A 505 26.93 0.72 -38.14
C ASP A 505 26.46 2.18 -38.07
N ARG A 506 25.86 2.62 -36.95
CA ARG A 506 25.54 4.04 -36.70
C ARG A 506 26.78 4.92 -36.64
N ALA A 507 27.84 4.45 -36.01
CA ALA A 507 29.10 5.16 -35.97
C ALA A 507 29.76 5.24 -37.37
N ALA A 508 29.69 4.17 -38.17
CA ALA A 508 30.20 4.16 -39.56
C ALA A 508 29.43 5.13 -40.45
N GLU A 509 28.10 5.23 -40.30
CA GLU A 509 27.28 6.24 -40.98
C GLU A 509 27.72 7.67 -40.58
N ALA A 510 27.94 7.91 -39.27
CA ALA A 510 28.41 9.19 -38.77
C ALA A 510 29.83 9.56 -39.28
N ALA A 511 30.69 8.57 -39.51
CA ALA A 511 32.02 8.76 -40.10
C ALA A 511 31.99 9.08 -41.61
N GLY A 512 30.83 8.88 -42.29
CA GLY A 512 30.71 9.06 -43.74
C GLY A 512 31.28 7.88 -44.54
N GLN A 513 31.34 6.69 -43.93
CA GLN A 513 31.84 5.43 -44.49
C GLN A 513 30.73 4.45 -44.84
#